data_140975b693df8aa7357bab0e28833f34
#
_entry.id   140975b693df8aa7357bab0e28833f34
#
_cell.length_a   1.000
_cell.length_b   1.000
_cell.length_c   1.000
_cell.angle_alpha   90.00
_cell.angle_beta   90.00
_cell.angle_gamma   90.00
#
_symmetry.space_group_name_H-M   'P 1'
#
loop_
_entity.id
_entity.type
_entity.pdbx_description
1 polymer ?
#
loop_
_entity_poly.entity_id
_entity_poly.type
_entity_poly.pdbx_seq_one_letter_code
_entity_poly.pdbx_strand_id
1 'polypeptide(L)'
;LAIAIGAQFDHVLVDEYQDTNTMQAAILLALKPDGRGLTVVGDDAQAIYSFRGATVDNILDFPGKFPKPAHVVTLEENYRSGQAVLDAANALMAEGGRQFRKFLRSSRGAGPPPRYVTVLDDQAQADYVIERVLEARERGVELRRQAVLFRNSDHSDVLELELMRRNIPFVKYGGLKFLEAAHVKDLLAVLRWADNPRNRIAAFRVLQLLPGMGPANSARACEAFETAGFRWAALSAHAVPAAAREHWASLATLMESLEGSAP
;
A
#
# COMPACT_ATOMS: atom_id res chain seq x y z
N LEU A 1 -8.38 -14.59 -34.21
CA LEU A 1 -7.35 -14.96 -33.23
C LEU A 1 -8.00 -15.44 -31.91
N ALA A 2 -8.84 -14.63 -31.24
CA ALA A 2 -9.43 -14.96 -29.94
C ALA A 2 -10.19 -16.29 -29.95
N ILE A 3 -11.07 -16.51 -30.92
CA ILE A 3 -11.82 -17.77 -31.09
C ILE A 3 -10.87 -18.97 -31.27
N ALA A 4 -9.81 -18.82 -32.08
CA ALA A 4 -8.83 -19.89 -32.30
C ALA A 4 -8.04 -20.24 -31.02
N ILE A 5 -7.73 -19.24 -30.19
CA ILE A 5 -7.09 -19.46 -28.87
C ILE A 5 -8.11 -20.10 -27.93
N GLY A 6 -9.34 -19.58 -27.87
CA GLY A 6 -10.39 -20.10 -27.01
C GLY A 6 -10.78 -21.55 -27.31
N ALA A 7 -10.65 -21.99 -28.56
CA ALA A 7 -10.90 -23.37 -28.97
C ALA A 7 -9.84 -24.38 -28.51
N GLN A 8 -8.67 -23.90 -28.05
CA GLN A 8 -7.62 -24.76 -27.49
C GLN A 8 -7.92 -25.23 -26.06
N PHE A 9 -8.92 -24.64 -25.42
CA PHE A 9 -9.29 -24.93 -24.03
C PHE A 9 -10.75 -25.37 -23.98
N ASP A 10 -11.02 -26.51 -23.41
CA ASP A 10 -12.39 -26.97 -23.14
C ASP A 10 -13.05 -26.10 -22.08
N HIS A 11 -12.28 -25.75 -21.03
CA HIS A 11 -12.74 -24.91 -19.93
C HIS A 11 -11.79 -23.74 -19.67
N VAL A 12 -12.37 -22.59 -19.33
CA VAL A 12 -11.67 -21.40 -18.86
C VAL A 12 -12.24 -21.03 -17.49
N LEU A 13 -11.38 -21.01 -16.49
CA LEU A 13 -11.74 -20.69 -15.11
C LEU A 13 -11.08 -19.37 -14.73
N VAL A 14 -11.85 -18.43 -14.19
CA VAL A 14 -11.37 -17.12 -13.76
C VAL A 14 -11.74 -16.91 -12.32
N ASP A 15 -10.74 -16.65 -11.49
CA ASP A 15 -10.91 -16.32 -10.08
C ASP A 15 -10.83 -14.81 -9.88
N GLU A 16 -11.35 -14.31 -8.76
CA GLU A 16 -11.38 -12.88 -8.38
C GLU A 16 -11.92 -11.99 -9.51
N TYR A 17 -13.01 -12.42 -10.17
CA TYR A 17 -13.51 -11.75 -11.37
C TYR A 17 -13.98 -10.32 -11.11
N GLN A 18 -14.37 -9.95 -9.88
CA GLN A 18 -14.71 -8.58 -9.48
C GLN A 18 -13.54 -7.61 -9.60
N ASP A 19 -12.29 -8.10 -9.66
CA ASP A 19 -11.07 -7.28 -9.76
C ASP A 19 -10.64 -7.03 -11.22
N THR A 20 -11.42 -7.54 -12.18
CA THR A 20 -11.12 -7.36 -13.60
C THR A 20 -11.50 -5.98 -14.11
N ASN A 21 -10.69 -5.44 -15.02
CA ASN A 21 -11.04 -4.24 -15.77
C ASN A 21 -11.85 -4.60 -17.04
N THR A 22 -12.40 -3.59 -17.68
CA THR A 22 -13.25 -3.76 -18.89
C THR A 22 -12.52 -4.48 -20.02
N MET A 23 -11.21 -4.24 -20.21
CA MET A 23 -10.42 -4.89 -21.27
C MET A 23 -10.24 -6.38 -20.97
N GLN A 24 -9.93 -6.75 -19.74
CA GLN A 24 -9.79 -8.15 -19.32
C GLN A 24 -11.11 -8.92 -19.49
N ALA A 25 -12.23 -8.30 -19.10
CA ALA A 25 -13.54 -8.88 -19.32
C ALA A 25 -13.84 -9.07 -20.82
N ALA A 26 -13.54 -8.06 -21.66
CA ALA A 26 -13.73 -8.15 -23.11
C ALA A 26 -12.87 -9.26 -23.76
N ILE A 27 -11.63 -9.44 -23.31
CA ILE A 27 -10.76 -10.54 -23.76
C ILE A 27 -11.41 -11.89 -23.44
N LEU A 28 -11.90 -12.06 -22.23
CA LEU A 28 -12.54 -13.30 -21.79
C LEU A 28 -13.78 -13.63 -22.60
N LEU A 29 -14.65 -12.64 -22.84
CA LEU A 29 -15.85 -12.80 -23.70
C LEU A 29 -15.49 -13.11 -25.14
N ALA A 30 -14.39 -12.54 -25.67
CA ALA A 30 -13.91 -12.85 -27.02
C ALA A 30 -13.33 -14.27 -27.15
N LEU A 31 -12.76 -14.83 -26.07
CA LEU A 31 -12.27 -16.21 -26.03
C LEU A 31 -13.41 -17.23 -26.01
N LYS A 32 -14.49 -16.93 -25.30
CA LYS A 32 -15.66 -17.81 -25.11
C LYS A 32 -16.97 -17.06 -25.38
N PRO A 33 -17.25 -16.69 -26.64
CA PRO A 33 -18.36 -15.80 -26.99
C PRO A 33 -19.75 -16.41 -26.72
N ASP A 34 -19.88 -17.72 -26.67
CA ASP A 34 -21.11 -18.43 -26.31
C ASP A 34 -21.19 -18.83 -24.83
N GLY A 35 -20.15 -18.54 -24.04
CA GLY A 35 -20.03 -18.88 -22.62
C GLY A 35 -19.79 -20.35 -22.31
N ARG A 36 -19.68 -21.21 -23.33
CA ARG A 36 -19.46 -22.65 -23.10
C ARG A 36 -18.11 -22.91 -22.47
N GLY A 37 -18.11 -23.67 -21.37
CA GLY A 37 -16.90 -24.01 -20.63
C GLY A 37 -16.27 -22.80 -19.91
N LEU A 38 -16.98 -21.68 -19.76
CA LEU A 38 -16.52 -20.53 -19.00
C LEU A 38 -17.12 -20.52 -17.60
N THR A 39 -16.27 -20.45 -16.59
CA THR A 39 -16.67 -20.29 -15.19
C THR A 39 -15.90 -19.13 -14.59
N VAL A 40 -16.60 -18.22 -13.94
CA VAL A 40 -15.99 -17.13 -13.17
C VAL A 40 -16.36 -17.29 -11.70
N VAL A 41 -15.41 -17.01 -10.84
CA VAL A 41 -15.59 -16.98 -9.38
C VAL A 41 -15.22 -15.59 -8.90
N GLY A 42 -15.98 -15.06 -7.95
CA GLY A 42 -15.70 -13.77 -7.37
C GLY A 42 -16.71 -13.38 -6.31
N ASP A 43 -16.44 -12.28 -5.65
CA ASP A 43 -17.25 -11.70 -4.60
C ASP A 43 -17.38 -10.20 -4.83
N ASP A 44 -18.54 -9.74 -5.25
CA ASP A 44 -18.84 -8.33 -5.49
C ASP A 44 -18.60 -7.43 -4.26
N ALA A 45 -18.77 -7.98 -3.04
CA ALA A 45 -18.45 -7.30 -1.79
C ALA A 45 -16.94 -7.04 -1.59
N GLN A 46 -16.08 -7.76 -2.31
CA GLN A 46 -14.62 -7.63 -2.24
C GLN A 46 -14.04 -6.78 -3.40
N ALA A 47 -14.88 -6.11 -4.20
CA ALA A 47 -14.46 -5.26 -5.32
C ALA A 47 -13.82 -3.95 -4.83
N ILE A 48 -12.55 -3.99 -4.44
CA ILE A 48 -11.80 -2.85 -3.87
C ILE A 48 -10.73 -2.27 -4.79
N TYR A 49 -10.59 -2.75 -6.05
CA TYR A 49 -9.55 -2.34 -7.00
C TYR A 49 -10.04 -1.36 -8.08
N SER A 50 -11.09 -0.59 -7.82
CA SER A 50 -11.58 0.44 -8.75
C SER A 50 -10.51 1.47 -9.15
N PHE A 51 -9.58 1.81 -8.23
CA PHE A 51 -8.45 2.70 -8.49
C PHE A 51 -7.42 2.13 -9.49
N ARG A 52 -7.49 0.82 -9.81
CA ARG A 52 -6.72 0.16 -10.88
C ARG A 52 -7.54 -0.06 -12.14
N GLY A 53 -8.73 0.55 -12.24
CA GLY A 53 -9.63 0.42 -13.37
C GLY A 53 -10.51 -0.83 -13.35
N ALA A 54 -10.53 -1.60 -12.25
CA ALA A 54 -11.48 -2.68 -12.06
C ALA A 54 -12.90 -2.12 -11.93
N THR A 55 -13.88 -2.88 -12.39
CA THR A 55 -15.29 -2.52 -12.23
C THR A 55 -16.12 -3.70 -11.75
N VAL A 56 -16.86 -3.49 -10.69
CA VAL A 56 -17.78 -4.49 -10.13
C VAL A 56 -18.90 -4.86 -11.12
N ASP A 57 -19.22 -4.00 -12.07
CA ASP A 57 -20.20 -4.28 -13.11
C ASP A 57 -19.83 -5.50 -13.96
N ASN A 58 -18.54 -5.81 -14.09
CA ASN A 58 -18.11 -6.99 -14.83
C ASN A 58 -18.72 -8.27 -14.22
N ILE A 59 -18.68 -8.43 -12.90
CA ILE A 59 -19.24 -9.62 -12.23
C ILE A 59 -20.76 -9.53 -12.13
N LEU A 60 -21.31 -8.35 -11.82
CA LEU A 60 -22.76 -8.18 -11.67
C LEU A 60 -23.54 -8.36 -12.98
N ASP A 61 -22.95 -7.97 -14.10
CA ASP A 61 -23.54 -8.14 -15.42
C ASP A 61 -23.23 -9.48 -16.09
N PHE A 62 -22.24 -10.22 -15.57
CA PHE A 62 -21.74 -11.44 -16.19
C PHE A 62 -22.85 -12.44 -16.55
N PRO A 63 -23.83 -12.73 -15.68
CA PRO A 63 -24.88 -13.71 -16.03
C PRO A 63 -25.66 -13.37 -17.28
N GLY A 64 -25.85 -12.08 -17.58
CA GLY A 64 -26.59 -11.59 -18.73
C GLY A 64 -25.77 -11.37 -20.01
N LYS A 65 -24.46 -11.62 -20.01
CA LYS A 65 -23.58 -11.36 -21.15
C LYS A 65 -23.72 -12.37 -22.29
N PHE A 66 -24.37 -13.49 -22.08
CA PHE A 66 -24.47 -14.58 -23.03
C PHE A 66 -25.93 -14.80 -23.48
N PRO A 67 -26.15 -15.40 -24.69
CA PRO A 67 -27.48 -15.70 -25.21
C PRO A 67 -28.31 -16.59 -24.24
N LYS A 68 -27.64 -17.50 -23.55
CA LYS A 68 -28.20 -18.24 -22.42
C LYS A 68 -27.56 -17.70 -21.15
N PRO A 69 -28.35 -17.14 -20.22
CA PRO A 69 -27.80 -16.62 -18.98
C PRO A 69 -26.95 -17.64 -18.23
N ALA A 70 -25.86 -17.17 -17.63
CA ALA A 70 -24.99 -18.05 -16.84
C ALA A 70 -25.73 -18.56 -15.59
N HIS A 71 -25.45 -19.80 -15.23
CA HIS A 71 -25.92 -20.35 -13.96
C HIS A 71 -25.14 -19.72 -12.81
N VAL A 72 -25.85 -19.13 -11.86
CA VAL A 72 -25.24 -18.49 -10.68
C VAL A 72 -25.39 -19.44 -9.49
N VAL A 73 -24.27 -19.75 -8.85
CA VAL A 73 -24.22 -20.53 -7.60
C VAL A 73 -23.68 -19.62 -6.50
N THR A 74 -24.47 -19.42 -5.45
CA THR A 74 -24.08 -18.59 -4.30
C THR A 74 -23.49 -19.48 -3.22
N LEU A 75 -22.25 -19.15 -2.80
CA LEU A 75 -21.56 -19.85 -1.71
C LEU A 75 -21.73 -19.04 -0.43
N GLU A 76 -22.56 -19.53 0.50
CA GLU A 76 -22.90 -18.83 1.74
C GLU A 76 -22.22 -19.41 2.98
N GLU A 77 -21.73 -20.64 2.90
CA GLU A 77 -21.05 -21.28 4.02
C GLU A 77 -19.60 -20.81 4.15
N ASN A 78 -19.26 -20.25 5.31
CA ASN A 78 -17.95 -19.68 5.60
C ASN A 78 -17.19 -20.54 6.62
N TYR A 79 -16.03 -21.02 6.23
CA TYR A 79 -15.12 -21.85 7.04
C TYR A 79 -14.00 -21.07 7.71
N ARG A 80 -13.93 -19.74 7.49
CA ARG A 80 -12.85 -18.86 7.97
C ARG A 80 -13.19 -18.18 9.27
N SER A 81 -14.34 -17.53 9.34
CA SER A 81 -14.72 -16.59 10.39
C SER A 81 -15.79 -17.15 11.32
N GLY A 82 -15.82 -16.67 12.58
CA GLY A 82 -16.94 -16.92 13.50
C GLY A 82 -18.19 -16.13 13.09
N GLN A 83 -19.36 -16.59 13.52
CA GLN A 83 -20.64 -16.01 13.10
C GLN A 83 -20.77 -14.51 13.45
N ALA A 84 -20.29 -14.08 14.62
CA ALA A 84 -20.37 -12.69 15.01
C ALA A 84 -19.65 -11.72 14.07
N VAL A 85 -18.56 -12.15 13.41
CA VAL A 85 -17.87 -11.38 12.36
C VAL A 85 -18.71 -11.35 11.09
N LEU A 86 -19.31 -12.47 10.72
CA LEU A 86 -20.18 -12.58 9.54
C LEU A 86 -21.48 -11.78 9.71
N ASP A 87 -22.02 -11.72 10.91
CA ASP A 87 -23.22 -10.91 11.20
C ASP A 87 -22.95 -9.42 10.97
N ALA A 88 -21.77 -8.93 11.40
CA ALA A 88 -21.35 -7.57 11.10
C ALA A 88 -21.15 -7.33 9.59
N ALA A 89 -20.55 -8.28 8.89
CA ALA A 89 -20.35 -8.22 7.44
C ALA A 89 -21.70 -8.27 6.69
N ASN A 90 -22.60 -9.18 7.06
CA ASN A 90 -23.95 -9.28 6.48
C ASN A 90 -24.74 -7.98 6.69
N ALA A 91 -24.68 -7.38 7.89
CA ALA A 91 -25.35 -6.14 8.20
C ALA A 91 -24.81 -4.97 7.35
N LEU A 92 -23.48 -4.88 7.19
CA LEU A 92 -22.86 -3.88 6.35
C LEU A 92 -23.26 -4.06 4.88
N MET A 93 -23.24 -5.30 4.37
CA MET A 93 -23.61 -5.58 2.99
C MET A 93 -25.09 -5.35 2.71
N ALA A 94 -25.95 -5.49 3.68
CA ALA A 94 -27.39 -5.21 3.53
C ALA A 94 -27.68 -3.73 3.17
N GLU A 95 -26.81 -2.81 3.57
CA GLU A 95 -26.89 -1.37 3.22
C GLU A 95 -26.38 -1.09 1.78
N GLY A 96 -25.77 -2.08 1.13
CA GLY A 96 -25.23 -1.94 -0.23
C GLY A 96 -26.33 -1.79 -1.28
N GLY A 97 -25.98 -1.15 -2.41
CA GLY A 97 -26.89 -0.98 -3.54
C GLY A 97 -27.01 -2.26 -4.39
N ARG A 98 -26.62 -2.19 -5.67
CA ARG A 98 -26.65 -3.32 -6.58
C ARG A 98 -25.61 -4.37 -6.19
N GLN A 99 -26.05 -5.60 -5.87
CA GLN A 99 -25.17 -6.69 -5.41
C GLN A 99 -25.84 -8.04 -5.62
N PHE A 100 -25.08 -9.12 -5.58
CA PHE A 100 -25.61 -10.48 -5.41
C PHE A 100 -26.05 -10.66 -3.95
N ARG A 101 -27.32 -10.98 -3.77
CA ARG A 101 -27.83 -11.26 -2.41
C ARG A 101 -27.25 -12.58 -1.91
N LYS A 102 -26.57 -12.52 -0.77
CA LYS A 102 -25.99 -13.64 -0.07
C LYS A 102 -26.07 -13.40 1.44
N PHE A 103 -26.12 -14.46 2.19
CA PHE A 103 -26.13 -14.42 3.66
C PHE A 103 -25.10 -15.40 4.20
N LEU A 104 -23.95 -14.88 4.64
CA LEU A 104 -22.84 -15.70 5.08
C LEU A 104 -23.15 -16.36 6.43
N ARG A 105 -22.91 -17.68 6.52
CA ARG A 105 -23.10 -18.49 7.71
C ARG A 105 -21.79 -19.19 8.06
N SER A 106 -21.46 -19.18 9.36
CA SER A 106 -20.23 -19.80 9.85
C SER A 106 -20.41 -21.27 10.14
N SER A 107 -19.49 -22.09 9.68
CA SER A 107 -19.33 -23.47 10.16
C SER A 107 -18.51 -23.57 11.46
N ARG A 108 -17.93 -22.43 11.95
CA ARG A 108 -17.04 -22.37 13.13
C ARG A 108 -17.74 -21.94 14.42
N GLY A 109 -19.05 -21.73 14.40
CA GLY A 109 -19.81 -21.26 15.57
C GLY A 109 -19.75 -19.76 15.78
N ALA A 110 -20.21 -19.27 16.94
CA ALA A 110 -20.46 -17.86 17.21
C ALA A 110 -19.19 -16.98 17.12
N GLY A 111 -18.14 -17.32 17.84
CA GLY A 111 -16.95 -16.48 17.98
C GLY A 111 -17.18 -15.17 18.76
N PRO A 112 -16.12 -14.43 19.09
CA PRO A 112 -16.24 -13.12 19.72
C PRO A 112 -16.75 -12.06 18.75
N PRO A 113 -17.57 -11.10 19.20
CA PRO A 113 -18.03 -10.00 18.36
C PRO A 113 -16.87 -9.04 18.01
N PRO A 114 -16.92 -8.42 16.82
CA PRO A 114 -16.02 -7.34 16.48
C PRO A 114 -16.16 -6.18 17.47
N ARG A 115 -15.05 -5.47 17.72
CA ARG A 115 -15.05 -4.27 18.58
C ARG A 115 -14.78 -3.05 17.74
N TYR A 116 -15.61 -2.02 17.89
CA TYR A 116 -15.32 -0.69 17.39
C TYR A 116 -14.67 0.12 18.51
N VAL A 117 -13.50 0.68 18.23
CA VAL A 117 -12.69 1.42 19.21
C VAL A 117 -12.31 2.77 18.63
N THR A 118 -12.55 3.83 19.40
CA THR A 118 -12.08 5.19 19.07
C THR A 118 -10.94 5.55 20.02
N VAL A 119 -9.94 6.23 19.51
CA VAL A 119 -8.77 6.70 20.25
C VAL A 119 -8.54 8.17 19.96
N LEU A 120 -7.68 8.82 20.77
CA LEU A 120 -7.48 10.27 20.69
C LEU A 120 -6.62 10.67 19.48
N ASP A 121 -5.58 9.89 19.19
CA ASP A 121 -4.58 10.17 18.15
C ASP A 121 -3.90 8.88 17.68
N ASP A 122 -2.98 9.01 16.73
CA ASP A 122 -2.24 7.89 16.12
C ASP A 122 -1.34 7.17 17.13
N GLN A 123 -0.81 7.89 18.14
CA GLN A 123 -0.01 7.28 19.19
C GLN A 123 -0.87 6.37 20.08
N ALA A 124 -2.03 6.86 20.51
CA ALA A 124 -2.99 6.07 21.27
C ALA A 124 -3.52 4.87 20.47
N GLN A 125 -3.66 5.01 19.13
CA GLN A 125 -4.00 3.91 18.24
C GLN A 125 -2.91 2.84 18.23
N ALA A 126 -1.65 3.24 18.08
CA ALA A 126 -0.52 2.31 18.07
C ALA A 126 -0.39 1.57 19.40
N ASP A 127 -0.51 2.30 20.52
CA ASP A 127 -0.45 1.71 21.86
C ASP A 127 -1.57 0.69 22.11
N TYR A 128 -2.82 1.03 21.72
CA TYR A 128 -3.95 0.10 21.80
C TYR A 128 -3.73 -1.16 20.97
N VAL A 129 -3.27 -1.01 19.71
CA VAL A 129 -3.01 -2.15 18.82
C VAL A 129 -1.93 -3.06 19.41
N ILE A 130 -0.84 -2.48 19.90
CA ILE A 130 0.26 -3.25 20.51
C ILE A 130 -0.22 -4.00 21.75
N GLU A 131 -1.00 -3.36 22.60
CA GLU A 131 -1.58 -4.01 23.77
C GLU A 131 -2.42 -5.24 23.37
N ARG A 132 -3.27 -5.10 22.33
CA ARG A 132 -4.09 -6.23 21.83
C ARG A 132 -3.24 -7.33 21.21
N VAL A 133 -2.17 -6.97 20.51
CA VAL A 133 -1.21 -7.94 19.92
C VAL A 133 -0.53 -8.76 21.04
N LEU A 134 -0.07 -8.10 22.08
CA LEU A 134 0.60 -8.75 23.21
C LEU A 134 -0.36 -9.63 24.02
N GLU A 135 -1.57 -9.14 24.30
CA GLU A 135 -2.61 -9.97 24.95
C GLU A 135 -2.97 -11.22 24.14
N ALA A 136 -3.07 -11.09 22.81
CA ALA A 136 -3.34 -12.25 21.97
C ALA A 136 -2.18 -13.25 22.02
N ARG A 137 -0.93 -12.75 22.05
CA ARG A 137 0.28 -13.58 22.22
C ARG A 137 0.27 -14.31 23.57
N GLU A 138 -0.07 -13.64 24.65
CA GLU A 138 -0.16 -14.24 25.99
C GLU A 138 -1.22 -15.35 26.04
N ARG A 139 -2.30 -15.22 25.26
CA ARG A 139 -3.32 -16.27 25.08
C ARG A 139 -2.88 -17.38 24.13
N GLY A 140 -1.65 -17.39 23.64
CA GLY A 140 -1.07 -18.41 22.78
C GLY A 140 -1.23 -18.16 21.28
N VAL A 141 -1.70 -16.98 20.84
CA VAL A 141 -1.74 -16.64 19.42
C VAL A 141 -0.37 -16.13 18.96
N GLU A 142 0.31 -16.91 18.14
CA GLU A 142 1.62 -16.52 17.61
C GLU A 142 1.55 -15.18 16.83
N LEU A 143 2.59 -14.34 16.92
CA LEU A 143 2.64 -13.05 16.22
C LEU A 143 2.40 -13.20 14.70
N ARG A 144 2.95 -14.23 14.07
CA ARG A 144 2.76 -14.51 12.63
C ARG A 144 1.32 -14.86 12.25
N ARG A 145 0.44 -15.11 13.21
CA ARG A 145 -0.99 -15.39 13.02
C ARG A 145 -1.87 -14.17 13.32
N GLN A 146 -1.24 -13.04 13.61
CA GLN A 146 -1.92 -11.78 13.83
C GLN A 146 -1.67 -10.85 12.66
N ALA A 147 -2.66 -10.07 12.25
CA ALA A 147 -2.54 -9.11 11.17
C ALA A 147 -3.23 -7.80 11.54
N VAL A 148 -2.61 -6.69 11.15
CA VAL A 148 -3.19 -5.35 11.23
C VAL A 148 -3.37 -4.83 9.81
N LEU A 149 -4.58 -4.39 9.47
CA LEU A 149 -4.92 -3.92 8.13
C LEU A 149 -5.11 -2.41 8.13
N PHE A 150 -4.54 -1.74 7.13
CA PHE A 150 -4.63 -0.30 6.94
C PHE A 150 -5.23 0.04 5.59
N ARG A 151 -5.95 1.16 5.52
CA ARG A 151 -6.47 1.69 4.25
C ARG A 151 -5.37 2.33 3.42
N ASN A 152 -4.46 3.08 4.06
CA ASN A 152 -3.32 3.75 3.45
C ASN A 152 -2.02 3.37 4.18
N SER A 153 -0.88 3.47 3.50
CA SER A 153 0.42 3.08 4.06
C SER A 153 0.89 3.98 5.20
N ASP A 154 0.52 5.25 5.17
CA ASP A 154 0.85 6.24 6.20
C ASP A 154 0.18 5.94 7.55
N HIS A 155 -0.97 5.28 7.55
CA HIS A 155 -1.65 4.88 8.80
C HIS A 155 -0.85 3.87 9.62
N SER A 156 0.15 3.21 9.05
CA SER A 156 1.00 2.24 9.76
C SER A 156 2.26 2.85 10.37
N ASP A 157 2.61 4.09 10.01
CA ASP A 157 3.96 4.64 10.29
C ASP A 157 4.26 4.71 11.78
N VAL A 158 3.33 5.24 12.59
CA VAL A 158 3.49 5.32 14.04
C VAL A 158 3.53 3.93 14.67
N LEU A 159 2.68 3.01 14.21
CA LEU A 159 2.68 1.63 14.70
C LEU A 159 4.01 0.92 14.39
N GLU A 160 4.58 1.11 13.20
CA GLU A 160 5.86 0.52 12.81
C GLU A 160 6.99 1.01 13.72
N LEU A 161 7.03 2.32 14.01
CA LEU A 161 8.01 2.90 14.92
C LEU A 161 7.88 2.31 16.32
N GLU A 162 6.68 2.21 16.87
CA GLU A 162 6.44 1.68 18.21
C GLU A 162 6.72 0.17 18.30
N LEU A 163 6.42 -0.61 17.26
CA LEU A 163 6.79 -2.03 17.19
C LEU A 163 8.32 -2.21 17.18
N MET A 164 9.05 -1.40 16.40
CA MET A 164 10.51 -1.43 16.36
C MET A 164 11.11 -1.03 17.71
N ARG A 165 10.60 0.05 18.32
CA ARG A 165 11.06 0.55 19.62
C ARG A 165 10.89 -0.48 20.74
N ARG A 166 9.83 -1.30 20.66
CA ARG A 166 9.53 -2.37 21.65
C ARG A 166 10.10 -3.73 21.25
N ASN A 167 10.92 -3.81 20.17
CA ASN A 167 11.48 -5.04 19.64
C ASN A 167 10.43 -6.12 19.31
N ILE A 168 9.24 -5.72 18.85
CA ILE A 168 8.18 -6.63 18.39
C ILE A 168 8.38 -6.87 16.90
N PRO A 169 8.70 -8.11 16.45
CA PRO A 169 8.92 -8.39 15.04
C PRO A 169 7.63 -8.33 14.25
N PHE A 170 7.69 -7.71 13.06
CA PHE A 170 6.59 -7.62 12.12
C PHE A 170 7.07 -7.65 10.67
N VAL A 171 6.14 -7.91 9.76
CA VAL A 171 6.36 -7.83 8.30
C VAL A 171 5.28 -6.92 7.72
N LYS A 172 5.69 -5.89 6.96
CA LYS A 172 4.78 -5.02 6.22
C LYS A 172 4.61 -5.57 4.80
N TYR A 173 3.38 -5.81 4.40
CA TYR A 173 3.02 -6.18 3.03
C TYR A 173 2.37 -4.99 2.33
N GLY A 174 2.89 -4.65 1.16
CA GLY A 174 2.47 -3.46 0.40
C GLY A 174 3.02 -2.16 0.99
N GLY A 175 3.14 -1.13 0.14
CA GLY A 175 3.77 0.13 0.50
C GLY A 175 5.28 0.01 0.76
N LEU A 176 5.90 1.14 1.07
CA LEU A 176 7.29 1.20 1.53
C LEU A 176 7.30 1.09 3.06
N LYS A 177 8.31 0.44 3.63
CA LYS A 177 8.57 0.55 5.07
C LYS A 177 8.82 2.00 5.41
N PHE A 178 8.49 2.44 6.64
CA PHE A 178 8.68 3.82 7.07
C PHE A 178 10.08 4.36 6.70
N LEU A 179 11.13 3.62 7.00
CA LEU A 179 12.51 4.01 6.64
C LEU A 179 12.81 4.01 5.14
N GLU A 180 11.94 3.44 4.33
CA GLU A 180 12.06 3.40 2.86
C GLU A 180 11.26 4.51 2.18
N ALA A 181 10.40 5.20 2.92
CA ALA A 181 9.60 6.31 2.41
C ALA A 181 10.52 7.45 1.92
N ALA A 182 10.13 8.12 0.83
CA ALA A 182 10.96 9.11 0.18
C ALA A 182 11.37 10.24 1.14
N HIS A 183 10.42 10.80 1.89
CA HIS A 183 10.67 11.90 2.84
C HIS A 183 11.61 11.49 3.99
N VAL A 184 11.53 10.23 4.46
CA VAL A 184 12.46 9.71 5.47
C VAL A 184 13.87 9.55 4.91
N LYS A 185 13.98 9.02 3.68
CA LYS A 185 15.27 8.93 2.97
C LYS A 185 15.87 10.31 2.71
N ASP A 186 15.04 11.30 2.44
CA ASP A 186 15.47 12.69 2.22
C ASP A 186 16.05 13.27 3.51
N LEU A 187 15.35 13.14 4.62
CA LEU A 187 15.85 13.56 5.93
C LEU A 187 17.15 12.83 6.31
N LEU A 188 17.16 11.50 6.17
CA LEU A 188 18.37 10.72 6.44
C LEU A 188 19.54 11.11 5.51
N ALA A 189 19.26 11.53 4.27
CA ALA A 189 20.31 12.02 3.37
C ALA A 189 20.93 13.32 3.89
N VAL A 190 20.13 14.25 4.42
CA VAL A 190 20.64 15.48 5.05
C VAL A 190 21.57 15.13 6.21
N LEU A 191 21.11 14.28 7.14
CA LEU A 191 21.90 13.87 8.31
C LEU A 191 23.18 13.13 7.91
N ARG A 192 23.10 12.21 6.95
CA ARG A 192 24.28 11.46 6.45
C ARG A 192 25.28 12.33 5.72
N TRP A 193 24.81 13.38 5.03
CA TRP A 193 25.70 14.31 4.37
C TRP A 193 26.37 15.24 5.38
N ALA A 194 25.65 15.69 6.42
CA ALA A 194 26.21 16.46 7.52
C ALA A 194 27.27 15.64 8.31
N ASP A 195 26.97 14.38 8.64
CA ASP A 195 27.89 13.47 9.33
C ASP A 195 29.16 13.14 8.49
N ASN A 196 28.98 12.95 7.20
CA ASN A 196 30.07 12.66 6.27
C ASN A 196 29.97 13.55 5.01
N PRO A 197 30.66 14.69 4.96
CA PRO A 197 30.69 15.59 3.81
C PRO A 197 31.11 14.93 2.49
N ARG A 198 31.85 13.82 2.55
CA ARG A 198 32.28 13.04 1.38
C ARG A 198 31.21 12.08 0.84
N ASN A 199 30.06 11.97 1.50
CA ASN A 199 28.97 11.11 1.07
C ASN A 199 28.25 11.72 -0.14
N ARG A 200 28.83 11.50 -1.33
CA ARG A 200 28.32 12.04 -2.61
C ARG A 200 26.88 11.59 -2.91
N ILE A 201 26.48 10.38 -2.51
CA ILE A 201 25.12 9.87 -2.74
C ILE A 201 24.11 10.67 -1.92
N ALA A 202 24.42 10.93 -0.65
CA ALA A 202 23.58 11.74 0.21
C ALA A 202 23.52 13.19 -0.27
N ALA A 203 24.69 13.80 -0.59
CA ALA A 203 24.79 15.13 -1.17
C ALA A 203 23.91 15.28 -2.43
N PHE A 204 24.06 14.36 -3.38
CA PHE A 204 23.33 14.39 -4.63
C PHE A 204 21.82 14.31 -4.42
N ARG A 205 21.36 13.48 -3.47
CA ARG A 205 19.94 13.39 -3.11
C ARG A 205 19.42 14.68 -2.50
N VAL A 206 20.14 15.25 -1.53
CA VAL A 206 19.74 16.50 -0.85
C VAL A 206 19.65 17.65 -1.85
N LEU A 207 20.64 17.79 -2.73
CA LEU A 207 20.65 18.85 -3.72
C LEU A 207 19.48 18.80 -4.69
N GLN A 208 19.01 17.60 -5.04
CA GLN A 208 17.85 17.42 -5.92
C GLN A 208 16.50 17.78 -5.26
N LEU A 209 16.45 17.98 -3.95
CA LEU A 209 15.23 18.46 -3.27
C LEU A 209 14.95 19.92 -3.57
N LEU A 210 15.98 20.68 -4.01
CA LEU A 210 15.84 22.11 -4.28
C LEU A 210 15.25 22.37 -5.68
N PRO A 211 14.37 23.36 -5.83
CA PRO A 211 13.79 23.73 -7.12
C PRO A 211 14.88 24.05 -8.16
N GLY A 212 14.77 23.46 -9.36
CA GLY A 212 15.72 23.69 -10.45
C GLY A 212 17.08 22.97 -10.33
N MET A 213 17.28 22.20 -9.26
CA MET A 213 18.47 21.37 -9.05
C MET A 213 18.25 19.96 -9.61
N GLY A 214 18.16 19.85 -10.94
CA GLY A 214 18.13 18.54 -11.61
C GLY A 214 19.49 17.82 -11.56
N PRO A 215 19.60 16.58 -12.09
CA PRO A 215 20.81 15.75 -11.98
C PRO A 215 22.10 16.45 -12.40
N ALA A 216 22.08 17.21 -13.50
CA ALA A 216 23.28 17.90 -14.01
C ALA A 216 23.74 19.03 -13.08
N ASN A 217 22.81 19.82 -12.51
CA ASN A 217 23.13 20.90 -11.58
C ASN A 217 23.63 20.34 -10.26
N SER A 218 23.01 19.28 -9.75
CA SER A 218 23.41 18.60 -8.53
C SER A 218 24.78 17.96 -8.66
N ALA A 219 25.10 17.34 -9.80
CA ALA A 219 26.44 16.79 -10.06
C ALA A 219 27.53 17.87 -10.03
N ARG A 220 27.30 19.00 -10.72
CA ARG A 220 28.24 20.14 -10.72
C ARG A 220 28.46 20.74 -9.32
N ALA A 221 27.40 20.84 -8.53
CA ALA A 221 27.51 21.33 -7.16
C ALA A 221 28.30 20.36 -6.27
N CYS A 222 28.11 19.04 -6.42
CA CYS A 222 28.90 18.04 -5.73
C CYS A 222 30.39 18.13 -6.12
N GLU A 223 30.70 18.27 -7.41
CA GLU A 223 32.09 18.42 -7.91
C GLU A 223 32.77 19.71 -7.39
N ALA A 224 32.03 20.83 -7.36
CA ALA A 224 32.54 22.06 -6.80
C ALA A 224 32.83 21.95 -5.29
N PHE A 225 31.94 21.29 -4.55
CA PHE A 225 32.10 21.02 -3.12
C PHE A 225 33.28 20.11 -2.83
N GLU A 226 33.49 19.07 -3.63
CA GLU A 226 34.67 18.19 -3.56
C GLU A 226 35.96 18.94 -3.86
N THR A 227 35.99 19.74 -4.94
CA THR A 227 37.15 20.59 -5.31
C THR A 227 37.50 21.59 -4.23
N ALA A 228 36.52 22.10 -3.49
CA ALA A 228 36.71 23.00 -2.37
C ALA A 228 37.13 22.29 -1.07
N GLY A 229 37.42 20.98 -1.11
CA GLY A 229 37.87 20.18 0.03
C GLY A 229 36.77 19.88 1.05
N PHE A 230 35.53 19.78 0.59
CA PHE A 230 34.34 19.41 1.40
C PHE A 230 34.04 20.44 2.52
N ARG A 231 34.36 21.72 2.32
CA ARG A 231 34.08 22.77 3.29
C ARG A 231 32.69 23.36 3.05
N TRP A 232 31.84 23.36 4.08
CA TRP A 232 30.45 23.86 3.99
C TRP A 232 30.35 25.29 3.50
N ALA A 233 31.26 26.17 3.92
CA ALA A 233 31.32 27.56 3.45
C ALA A 233 31.44 27.68 1.90
N ALA A 234 31.96 26.66 1.23
CA ALA A 234 32.02 26.64 -0.23
C ALA A 234 30.66 26.47 -0.91
N LEU A 235 29.69 25.91 -0.24
CA LEU A 235 28.31 25.83 -0.78
C LEU A 235 27.72 27.21 -0.97
N SER A 236 27.91 28.13 -0.03
CA SER A 236 27.40 29.50 -0.08
C SER A 236 27.90 30.27 -1.29
N ALA A 237 29.11 29.95 -1.78
CA ALA A 237 29.73 30.61 -2.94
C ALA A 237 29.34 29.98 -4.29
N HIS A 238 28.69 28.81 -4.29
CA HIS A 238 28.36 28.10 -5.53
C HIS A 238 27.18 28.76 -6.26
N ALA A 239 27.32 28.96 -7.57
CA ALA A 239 26.28 29.55 -8.41
C ALA A 239 25.18 28.48 -8.72
N VAL A 240 23.93 28.80 -8.36
CA VAL A 240 22.78 27.91 -8.57
C VAL A 240 21.71 28.54 -9.46
N PRO A 241 20.83 27.76 -10.08
CA PRO A 241 19.68 28.25 -10.82
C PRO A 241 18.83 29.25 -10.01
N ALA A 242 18.20 30.20 -10.67
CA ALA A 242 17.40 31.24 -10.02
C ALA A 242 16.32 30.65 -9.08
N ALA A 243 15.69 29.55 -9.49
CA ALA A 243 14.67 28.86 -8.69
C ALA A 243 15.20 28.25 -7.38
N ALA A 244 16.51 27.95 -7.30
CA ALA A 244 17.11 27.36 -6.11
C ALA A 244 17.64 28.41 -5.12
N ARG A 245 17.82 29.66 -5.52
CA ARG A 245 18.58 30.67 -4.73
C ARG A 245 18.05 30.89 -3.33
N GLU A 246 16.75 31.00 -3.18
CA GLU A 246 16.09 31.21 -1.89
C GLU A 246 16.39 30.09 -0.90
N HIS A 247 16.23 28.87 -1.37
CA HIS A 247 16.42 27.66 -0.54
C HIS A 247 17.90 27.27 -0.38
N TRP A 248 18.75 27.71 -1.33
CA TRP A 248 20.18 27.39 -1.31
C TRP A 248 20.91 28.01 -0.11
N ALA A 249 20.64 29.30 0.17
CA ALA A 249 21.20 29.95 1.33
C ALA A 249 20.80 29.29 2.64
N SER A 250 19.52 28.91 2.75
CA SER A 250 19.00 28.19 3.92
C SER A 250 19.64 26.80 4.07
N LEU A 251 19.84 26.08 2.97
CA LEU A 251 20.53 24.79 3.02
C LEU A 251 21.98 24.95 3.44
N ALA A 252 22.72 25.89 2.88
CA ALA A 252 24.12 26.13 3.25
C ALA A 252 24.26 26.44 4.75
N THR A 253 23.43 27.35 5.27
CA THR A 253 23.38 27.66 6.71
C THR A 253 23.04 26.45 7.56
N LEU A 254 22.07 25.63 7.15
CA LEU A 254 21.70 24.40 7.85
C LEU A 254 22.89 23.44 7.92
N MET A 255 23.56 23.20 6.80
CA MET A 255 24.69 22.27 6.75
C MET A 255 25.88 22.76 7.59
N GLU A 256 26.16 24.07 7.58
CA GLU A 256 27.17 24.68 8.48
C GLU A 256 26.78 24.50 9.96
N SER A 257 25.51 24.69 10.31
CA SER A 257 25.04 24.53 11.71
C SER A 257 25.09 23.09 12.22
N LEU A 258 25.04 22.12 11.32
CA LEU A 258 25.16 20.68 11.63
C LEU A 258 26.61 20.21 11.73
N GLU A 259 27.59 21.04 11.31
CA GLU A 259 29.01 20.73 11.41
C GLU A 259 29.42 20.61 12.90
N GLY A 260 29.91 19.45 13.30
CA GLY A 260 30.31 19.19 14.70
C GLY A 260 29.17 18.89 15.66
N SER A 261 27.91 18.86 15.21
CA SER A 261 26.75 18.39 15.97
C SER A 261 26.67 16.87 15.84
N ALA A 262 27.67 16.14 16.32
CA ALA A 262 27.56 14.68 16.44
C ALA A 262 26.56 14.34 17.54
N PRO A 263 25.72 13.28 17.35
CA PRO A 263 24.79 12.80 18.36
C PRO A 263 25.49 12.26 19.60
#